data_443504a9e6218d80a5dee8be5860e142
#
_entry.id   443504a9e6218d80a5dee8be5860e142
#
_cell.length_a   1.000
_cell.length_b   1.000
_cell.length_c   1.000
_cell.angle_alpha   90.00
_cell.angle_beta   90.00
_cell.angle_gamma   90.00
#
_symmetry.space_group_name_H-M   'P 1'
#
loop_
_entity.id
_entity.type
_entity.pdbx_description
1 polymer ?
#
loop_
_entity_poly.entity_id
_entity_poly.type
_entity_poly.pdbx_seq_one_letter_code
_entity_poly.pdbx_strand_id
1 'polypeptide(L)'
;MTAGEAIGQARAMRPGCGMEEERLKDWLRRQDGEIRARIIGPGGADKDFAEVGADRLGADGLADSAVLLAPFPFDGMYPHYLCAMMDAALGENERYAGEMTRCNALLGEFAAWLRRSRRPPARQVIW
;
A
#
# COMPACT_ATOMS: atom_id res chain seq x y z
N MET A 1 8.10 -3.22 -3.16
CA MET A 1 7.84 -4.45 -2.38
C MET A 1 6.85 -5.32 -3.14
N THR A 2 7.06 -6.61 -3.10
CA THR A 2 6.11 -7.56 -3.69
C THR A 2 5.06 -7.96 -2.66
N ALA A 3 3.95 -8.54 -3.15
CA ALA A 3 2.90 -9.06 -2.26
C ALA A 3 3.47 -10.10 -1.28
N GLY A 4 4.30 -11.02 -1.77
CA GLY A 4 4.92 -12.04 -0.93
C GLY A 4 5.81 -11.45 0.16
N GLU A 5 6.57 -10.42 -0.16
CA GLU A 5 7.42 -9.72 0.82
C GLU A 5 6.58 -9.05 1.89
N ALA A 6 5.50 -8.36 1.50
CA ALA A 6 4.61 -7.70 2.45
C ALA A 6 3.98 -8.70 3.41
N ILE A 7 3.49 -9.83 2.89
CA ILE A 7 2.88 -10.88 3.70
C ILE A 7 3.91 -11.50 4.64
N GLY A 8 5.11 -11.78 4.14
CA GLY A 8 6.17 -12.36 4.96
C GLY A 8 6.56 -11.45 6.11
N GLN A 9 6.70 -10.15 5.85
CA GLN A 9 7.03 -9.18 6.90
C GLN A 9 5.90 -9.05 7.93
N ALA A 10 4.65 -9.01 7.47
CA ALA A 10 3.51 -8.91 8.37
C ALA A 10 3.41 -10.14 9.28
N ARG A 11 3.65 -11.33 8.73
CA ARG A 11 3.65 -12.57 9.52
C ARG A 11 4.77 -12.59 10.55
N ALA A 12 5.92 -12.03 10.20
CA ALA A 12 7.04 -11.91 11.14
C ALA A 12 6.69 -10.93 12.29
N MET A 13 5.93 -9.89 12.01
CA MET A 13 5.49 -8.91 13.01
C MET A 13 4.37 -9.46 13.90
N ARG A 14 3.60 -10.40 13.41
CA ARG A 14 2.48 -11.02 14.16
C ARG A 14 2.60 -12.55 14.13
N PRO A 15 3.67 -13.11 14.73
CA PRO A 15 3.83 -14.56 14.75
C PRO A 15 2.69 -15.20 15.49
N GLY A 16 2.22 -16.33 15.00
CA GLY A 16 1.09 -17.02 15.60
C GLY A 16 -0.28 -16.53 15.14
N CYS A 17 -0.35 -15.45 14.39
CA CYS A 17 -1.60 -15.04 13.77
C CYS A 17 -1.87 -15.96 12.56
N GLY A 18 -2.84 -16.85 12.69
CA GLY A 18 -3.15 -17.86 11.67
C GLY A 18 -3.99 -17.37 10.51
N MET A 19 -3.86 -16.10 10.14
CA MET A 19 -4.64 -15.52 9.05
C MET A 19 -4.29 -16.18 7.73
N GLU A 20 -5.31 -16.56 6.96
CA GLU A 20 -5.12 -17.20 5.67
C GLU A 20 -4.49 -16.25 4.65
N GLU A 21 -3.61 -16.81 3.83
CA GLU A 21 -2.90 -16.05 2.80
C GLU A 21 -3.84 -15.33 1.84
N GLU A 22 -4.92 -16.00 1.43
CA GLU A 22 -5.89 -15.40 0.51
C GLU A 22 -6.55 -14.15 1.12
N ARG A 23 -6.76 -14.15 2.41
CA ARG A 23 -7.32 -13.00 3.09
C ARG A 23 -6.33 -11.84 3.14
N LEU A 24 -5.05 -12.14 3.39
CA LEU A 24 -3.99 -11.14 3.36
C LEU A 24 -3.85 -10.55 1.96
N LYS A 25 -3.92 -11.38 0.94
CA LYS A 25 -3.87 -10.92 -0.45
C LYS A 25 -5.07 -10.05 -0.80
N ASP A 26 -6.25 -10.40 -0.33
CA ASP A 26 -7.45 -9.59 -0.55
C ASP A 26 -7.30 -8.20 0.06
N TRP A 27 -6.74 -8.13 1.26
CA TRP A 27 -6.47 -6.84 1.90
C TRP A 27 -5.48 -6.01 1.10
N LEU A 28 -4.42 -6.62 0.55
CA LEU A 28 -3.47 -5.91 -0.32
C LEU A 28 -4.15 -5.35 -1.57
N ARG A 29 -5.06 -6.12 -2.17
CA ARG A 29 -5.83 -5.65 -3.32
C ARG A 29 -6.65 -4.43 -2.99
N ARG A 30 -7.33 -4.46 -1.86
CA ARG A 30 -8.16 -3.34 -1.40
C ARG A 30 -7.31 -2.11 -1.14
N GLN A 31 -6.17 -2.30 -0.50
CA GLN A 31 -5.29 -1.18 -0.21
C GLN A 31 -4.75 -0.54 -1.49
N ASP A 32 -4.29 -1.33 -2.44
CA ASP A 32 -3.80 -0.79 -3.70
C ASP A 32 -4.93 -0.17 -4.53
N GLY A 33 -6.13 -0.73 -4.46
CA GLY A 33 -7.30 -0.11 -5.08
C GLY A 33 -7.59 1.27 -4.51
N GLU A 34 -7.51 1.42 -3.20
CA GLU A 34 -7.68 2.72 -2.53
C GLU A 34 -6.58 3.70 -2.91
N ILE A 35 -5.33 3.24 -2.94
CA ILE A 35 -4.19 4.07 -3.32
C ILE A 35 -4.35 4.56 -4.76
N ARG A 36 -4.73 3.68 -5.67
CA ARG A 36 -4.94 4.06 -7.06
C ARG A 36 -6.06 5.09 -7.21
N ALA A 37 -7.16 4.87 -6.52
CA ALA A 37 -8.32 5.75 -6.62
C ALA A 37 -8.10 7.11 -5.96
N ARG A 38 -7.38 7.14 -4.84
CA ARG A 38 -7.27 8.35 -4.01
C ARG A 38 -5.98 9.13 -4.17
N ILE A 39 -4.91 8.47 -4.60
CA ILE A 39 -3.58 9.09 -4.70
C ILE A 39 -3.10 9.13 -6.12
N ILE A 40 -3.05 8.00 -6.80
CA ILE A 40 -2.45 7.89 -8.13
C ILE A 40 -3.32 8.56 -9.19
N GLY A 41 -4.61 8.24 -9.22
CA GLY A 41 -5.54 8.83 -10.17
C GLY A 41 -5.61 10.34 -10.05
N PRO A 42 -5.96 10.88 -8.87
CA PRO A 42 -5.98 12.35 -8.68
C PRO A 42 -4.64 13.02 -8.91
N GLY A 43 -3.53 12.32 -8.65
CA GLY A 43 -2.18 12.83 -8.91
C GLY A 43 -1.77 12.80 -10.36
N GLY A 44 -2.59 12.26 -11.25
CA GLY A 44 -2.27 12.19 -12.68
C GLY A 44 -1.16 11.21 -13.02
N ALA A 45 -0.97 10.18 -12.22
CA ALA A 45 0.15 9.25 -12.35
C ALA A 45 -0.25 7.87 -12.90
N ASP A 46 -1.44 7.73 -13.46
CA ASP A 46 -1.95 6.43 -13.91
C ASP A 46 -0.99 5.69 -14.84
N LYS A 47 -0.34 6.41 -15.75
CA LYS A 47 0.57 5.79 -16.72
C LYS A 47 1.80 5.20 -16.07
N ASP A 48 2.34 5.87 -15.07
CA ASP A 48 3.57 5.43 -14.41
C ASP A 48 3.35 4.21 -13.52
N PHE A 49 2.11 3.99 -13.10
CA PHE A 49 1.75 2.88 -12.23
C PHE A 49 0.85 1.85 -12.94
N ALA A 50 0.81 1.89 -14.27
CA ALA A 50 -0.07 1.02 -15.04
C ALA A 50 0.26 -0.46 -14.91
N GLU A 51 1.54 -0.80 -14.75
CA GLU A 51 2.02 -2.17 -14.73
C GLU A 51 2.18 -2.77 -13.34
N VAL A 52 1.88 -2.00 -12.30
CA VAL A 52 2.06 -2.44 -10.91
C VAL A 52 0.75 -2.33 -10.14
N GLY A 53 0.69 -2.99 -9.00
CA GLY A 53 -0.43 -2.89 -8.09
C GLY A 53 -1.14 -4.22 -7.88
N ALA A 54 -1.49 -4.50 -6.64
CA ALA A 54 -2.24 -5.68 -6.28
C ALA A 54 -3.68 -5.64 -6.79
N ASP A 55 -4.17 -4.46 -7.13
CA ASP A 55 -5.49 -4.25 -7.69
C ASP A 55 -5.58 -4.64 -9.17
N ARG A 56 -4.45 -4.89 -9.80
CA ARG A 56 -4.37 -5.38 -11.18
C ARG A 56 -4.45 -6.89 -11.17
N LEU A 57 -5.65 -7.41 -11.28
CA LEU A 57 -5.86 -8.85 -11.17
C LEU A 57 -5.85 -9.54 -12.50
N GLY A 58 -5.04 -10.57 -12.60
CA GLY A 58 -5.23 -11.61 -13.58
C GLY A 58 -6.30 -12.58 -13.10
N ALA A 59 -6.72 -13.49 -13.96
CA ALA A 59 -7.73 -14.50 -13.64
C ALA A 59 -7.30 -15.44 -12.51
N ASP A 60 -6.00 -15.55 -12.27
CA ASP A 60 -5.43 -16.49 -11.30
C ASP A 60 -5.21 -15.90 -9.90
N GLY A 61 -5.67 -14.69 -9.67
CA GLY A 61 -5.49 -14.03 -8.39
C GLY A 61 -4.15 -13.32 -8.25
N LEU A 62 -3.79 -12.94 -7.03
CA LEU A 62 -2.59 -12.18 -6.76
C LEU A 62 -1.38 -13.10 -6.61
N ALA A 63 -0.39 -12.92 -7.46
CA ALA A 63 0.87 -13.66 -7.36
C ALA A 63 1.77 -13.06 -6.27
N ASP A 64 2.58 -13.90 -5.64
CA ASP A 64 3.54 -13.45 -4.63
C ASP A 64 4.55 -12.45 -5.21
N SER A 65 4.86 -12.59 -6.51
CA SER A 65 5.78 -11.70 -7.20
C SER A 65 5.17 -10.39 -7.67
N ALA A 66 3.87 -10.18 -7.47
CA ALA A 66 3.21 -8.95 -7.89
C ALA A 66 3.79 -7.76 -7.14
N VAL A 67 4.18 -6.73 -7.88
CA VAL A 67 4.73 -5.51 -7.29
C VAL A 67 3.60 -4.60 -6.85
N LEU A 68 3.67 -4.15 -5.61
CA LEU A 68 2.64 -3.29 -5.03
C LEU A 68 2.82 -1.83 -5.49
N LEU A 69 1.76 -1.03 -5.36
CA LEU A 69 1.74 0.33 -5.90
C LEU A 69 2.74 1.29 -5.24
N ALA A 70 2.76 1.34 -3.92
CA ALA A 70 3.63 2.28 -3.23
C ALA A 70 5.09 1.82 -3.35
N PRO A 71 5.97 2.65 -3.95
CA PRO A 71 7.37 2.28 -4.12
C PRO A 71 8.18 2.51 -2.85
N PHE A 72 9.41 2.00 -2.82
CA PHE A 72 10.36 2.32 -1.77
C PHE A 72 10.60 3.85 -1.75
N PRO A 73 10.65 4.50 -0.60
CA PRO A 73 10.65 3.93 0.76
C PRO A 73 9.26 3.85 1.41
N PHE A 74 8.20 4.11 0.66
CA PHE A 74 6.84 4.18 1.19
C PHE A 74 6.20 2.80 1.35
N ASP A 75 6.77 1.79 0.72
CA ASP A 75 6.25 0.43 0.72
C ASP A 75 6.22 -0.23 2.10
N GLY A 76 6.97 0.29 3.06
CA GLY A 76 6.91 -0.17 4.44
C GLY A 76 5.53 -0.07 5.06
N MET A 77 4.61 0.68 4.45
CA MET A 77 3.24 0.79 4.95
C MET A 77 2.45 -0.51 4.79
N TYR A 78 2.81 -1.36 3.82
CA TYR A 78 2.04 -2.58 3.60
C TYR A 78 2.10 -3.57 4.77
N PRO A 79 3.25 -3.87 5.37
CA PRO A 79 3.26 -4.71 6.56
C PRO A 79 2.44 -4.11 7.70
N HIS A 80 2.54 -2.80 7.91
CA HIS A 80 1.75 -2.12 8.95
C HIS A 80 0.25 -2.20 8.65
N TYR A 81 -0.14 -2.03 7.39
CA TYR A 81 -1.54 -2.16 7.00
C TYR A 81 -2.06 -3.58 7.26
N LEU A 82 -1.30 -4.61 6.85
CA LEU A 82 -1.70 -5.99 7.08
C LEU A 82 -1.80 -6.32 8.57
N CYS A 83 -0.84 -5.83 9.36
CA CYS A 83 -0.90 -6.00 10.81
C CYS A 83 -2.12 -5.31 11.40
N ALA A 84 -2.45 -4.11 10.92
CA ALA A 84 -3.65 -3.40 11.36
C ALA A 84 -4.91 -4.23 11.08
N MET A 85 -5.00 -4.81 9.88
CA MET A 85 -6.15 -5.63 9.53
C MET A 85 -6.24 -6.90 10.39
N MET A 86 -5.10 -7.54 10.65
CA MET A 86 -5.06 -8.69 11.56
C MET A 86 -5.51 -8.29 12.97
N ASP A 87 -4.99 -7.18 13.48
CA ASP A 87 -5.33 -6.68 14.81
C ASP A 87 -6.83 -6.36 14.91
N ALA A 88 -7.39 -5.72 13.88
CA ALA A 88 -8.82 -5.44 13.83
C ALA A 88 -9.65 -6.71 13.84
N ALA A 89 -9.23 -7.73 13.09
CA ALA A 89 -9.93 -9.01 13.04
C ALA A 89 -9.90 -9.74 14.37
N LEU A 90 -8.86 -9.49 15.19
CA LEU A 90 -8.70 -10.11 16.50
C LEU A 90 -9.24 -9.23 17.64
N GLY A 91 -9.79 -8.08 17.33
CA GLY A 91 -10.32 -7.16 18.35
C GLY A 91 -9.26 -6.38 19.10
N GLU A 92 -8.03 -6.34 18.62
CA GLU A 92 -6.91 -5.64 19.24
C GLU A 92 -6.91 -4.17 18.82
N ASN A 93 -7.83 -3.39 19.36
CA ASN A 93 -8.10 -2.03 18.90
C ASN A 93 -6.94 -1.05 19.05
N GLU A 94 -6.17 -1.16 20.13
CA GLU A 94 -5.04 -0.26 20.34
C GLU A 94 -3.91 -0.53 19.35
N ARG A 95 -3.63 -1.80 19.06
CA ARG A 95 -2.64 -2.19 18.06
C ARG A 95 -3.07 -1.75 16.68
N TYR A 96 -4.35 -1.95 16.36
CA TYR A 96 -4.91 -1.48 15.10
C TYR A 96 -4.68 0.01 14.91
N ALA A 97 -5.01 0.81 15.91
CA ALA A 97 -4.85 2.26 15.84
C ALA A 97 -3.38 2.66 15.64
N GLY A 98 -2.47 2.02 16.36
CA GLY A 98 -1.04 2.28 16.23
C GLY A 98 -0.51 1.93 14.84
N GLU A 99 -0.89 0.77 14.32
CA GLU A 99 -0.46 0.34 12.99
C GLU A 99 -1.05 1.23 11.89
N MET A 100 -2.32 1.63 12.03
CA MET A 100 -2.94 2.54 11.07
C MET A 100 -2.30 3.91 11.08
N THR A 101 -1.85 4.39 12.24
CA THR A 101 -1.12 5.65 12.32
C THR A 101 0.17 5.58 11.50
N ARG A 102 0.93 4.49 11.61
CA ARG A 102 2.16 4.29 10.84
C ARG A 102 1.87 4.15 9.35
N CYS A 103 0.86 3.37 9.00
CA CYS A 103 0.43 3.19 7.62
C CYS A 103 0.04 4.53 7.00
N ASN A 104 -0.80 5.30 7.68
CA ASN A 104 -1.29 6.57 7.17
C ASN A 104 -0.18 7.61 7.05
N ALA A 105 0.80 7.60 7.95
CA ALA A 105 1.95 8.49 7.84
C ALA A 105 2.73 8.23 6.55
N LEU A 106 2.99 6.97 6.24
CA LEU A 106 3.70 6.60 5.02
C LEU A 106 2.88 6.90 3.76
N LEU A 107 1.58 6.67 3.81
CA LEU A 107 0.69 7.02 2.70
C LEU A 107 0.69 8.53 2.45
N GLY A 108 0.66 9.33 3.51
CA GLY A 108 0.74 10.79 3.40
C GLY A 108 2.05 11.24 2.78
N GLU A 109 3.15 10.61 3.17
CA GLU A 109 4.47 10.89 2.59
C GLU A 109 4.52 10.52 1.11
N PHE A 110 3.95 9.38 0.75
CA PHE A 110 3.87 8.95 -0.65
C PHE A 110 3.05 9.93 -1.48
N ALA A 111 1.89 10.32 -0.99
CA ALA A 111 1.04 11.29 -1.68
C ALA A 111 1.76 12.63 -1.87
N ALA A 112 2.47 13.09 -0.85
CA ALA A 112 3.23 14.33 -0.94
C ALA A 112 4.38 14.22 -1.93
N TRP A 113 5.12 13.09 -1.90
CA TRP A 113 6.20 12.84 -2.85
C TRP A 113 5.67 12.83 -4.28
N LEU A 114 4.54 12.17 -4.50
CA LEU A 114 3.95 12.08 -5.82
C LEU A 114 3.55 13.45 -6.36
N ARG A 115 2.95 14.29 -5.51
CA ARG A 115 2.59 15.65 -5.89
C ARG A 115 3.82 16.48 -6.28
N ARG A 116 4.91 16.36 -5.51
CA ARG A 116 6.16 17.06 -5.82
C ARG A 116 6.77 16.59 -7.13
N SER A 117 6.78 15.28 -7.35
CA SER A 117 7.35 14.68 -8.54
C SER A 117 6.58 15.03 -9.81
N ARG A 118 5.30 15.33 -9.67
CA ARG A 118 4.41 15.64 -10.78
C ARG A 118 4.20 17.12 -10.99
N ARG A 119 4.78 17.94 -10.13
CA ARG A 119 4.72 19.36 -10.34
C ARG A 119 5.32 19.69 -11.67
N PRO A 120 4.68 20.57 -12.46
CA PRO A 120 5.36 21.12 -13.63
C PRO A 120 6.67 21.74 -13.18
N PRO A 121 7.73 21.69 -14.00
CA PRO A 121 8.98 22.35 -13.67
C PRO A 121 8.69 23.76 -13.24
N ALA A 122 9.45 24.21 -12.25
CA ALA A 122 9.27 25.50 -11.65
C ALA A 122 8.84 26.46 -12.70
N ARG A 123 7.60 26.74 -12.66
CA ARG A 123 7.04 27.56 -13.64
C ARG A 123 7.69 28.88 -13.50
N GLN A 124 8.41 29.17 -14.53
CA GLN A 124 8.95 30.45 -14.65
C GLN A 124 7.81 31.39 -14.75
N VAL A 125 7.46 31.81 -13.64
CA VAL A 125 6.50 32.80 -13.67
C VAL A 125 7.14 33.99 -14.19
N ILE A 126 6.80 34.23 -15.35
CA ILE A 126 7.37 35.30 -15.99
C ILE A 126 6.40 36.40 -16.00
N TRP A 127 6.69 37.33 -15.28
CA TRP A 127 5.95 38.54 -15.39
C TRP A 127 6.77 39.70 -14.98
#